data_4d672ac1469a10471a3fcb560ee528a3
#
_entry.id   4d672ac1469a10471a3fcb560ee528a3
#
_cell.length_a   1.000
_cell.length_b   1.000
_cell.length_c   1.000
_cell.angle_alpha   90.00
_cell.angle_beta   90.00
_cell.angle_gamma   90.00
#
_symmetry.space_group_name_H-M   'P 1'
#
loop_
_entity.id
_entity.type
_entity.pdbx_description
1 polymer ?
#
loop_
_entity_poly.entity_id
_entity_poly.type
_entity_poly.pdbx_seq_one_letter_code
_entity_poly.pdbx_strand_id
1 'polypeptide(L)'
;MTKEEWYNQLFTKLANSKFRSSFHLKQKDIDYINEKGLDTIRQHASDFIAKREAPAYIPNDGKQTPMRGHPVFIAQHATATCCRECIRKWHKMQPGRELSQVQQDYLVDVIMTWIGKELREFNNES
;
A
#
# COMPACT_ATOMS: atom_id res chain seq x y z
N MET A 1 19.23 11.41 -3.43
CA MET A 1 17.98 11.48 -2.65
C MET A 1 17.95 10.35 -1.62
N THR A 2 17.66 10.68 -0.36
CA THR A 2 17.54 9.67 0.68
C THR A 2 16.16 8.98 0.60
N LYS A 3 16.03 7.84 1.26
CA LYS A 3 14.75 7.13 1.38
C LYS A 3 13.68 8.03 2.00
N GLU A 4 14.05 8.78 3.06
CA GLU A 4 13.13 9.68 3.74
C GLU A 4 12.64 10.78 2.81
N GLU A 5 13.54 11.39 2.03
CA GLU A 5 13.17 12.42 1.06
C GLU A 5 12.23 11.87 -0.01
N TRP A 6 12.51 10.66 -0.51
CA TRP A 6 11.67 10.01 -1.50
C TRP A 6 10.26 9.78 -0.94
N TYR A 7 10.17 9.25 0.27
CA TYR A 7 8.88 8.99 0.91
C TYR A 7 8.12 10.28 1.18
N ASN A 8 8.80 11.34 1.61
CA ASN A 8 8.16 12.63 1.84
C ASN A 8 7.56 13.18 0.55
N GLN A 9 8.27 13.08 -0.57
CA GLN A 9 7.76 13.51 -1.86
C GLN A 9 6.58 12.66 -2.30
N LEU A 10 6.68 11.34 -2.16
CA LEU A 10 5.61 10.41 -2.53
C LEU A 10 4.34 10.70 -1.72
N PHE A 11 4.45 10.79 -0.42
CA PHE A 11 3.28 11.01 0.44
C PHE A 11 2.67 12.39 0.24
N THR A 12 3.48 13.40 -0.10
CA THR A 12 2.97 14.72 -0.47
C THR A 12 2.13 14.64 -1.75
N LYS A 13 2.61 13.92 -2.76
CA LYS A 13 1.86 13.73 -4.01
C LYS A 13 0.57 12.96 -3.79
N LEU A 14 0.63 11.92 -2.96
CA LEU A 14 -0.56 11.13 -2.63
C LEU A 14 -1.61 11.98 -1.89
N ALA A 15 -1.15 12.83 -0.98
CA ALA A 15 -2.04 13.73 -0.24
C ALA A 15 -2.74 14.75 -1.16
N ASN A 16 -2.08 15.11 -2.27
CA ASN A 16 -2.66 16.04 -3.24
C ASN A 16 -3.60 15.35 -4.24
N SER A 17 -3.64 14.03 -4.27
CA SER A 17 -4.58 13.28 -5.09
C SER A 17 -5.90 13.16 -4.33
N LYS A 18 -6.98 13.69 -4.92
CA LYS A 18 -8.30 13.62 -4.30
C LYS A 18 -8.72 12.17 -4.03
N PHE A 19 -8.48 11.29 -5.01
CA PHE A 19 -8.82 9.88 -4.88
C PHE A 19 -7.98 9.19 -3.80
N ARG A 20 -6.64 9.33 -3.89
CA ARG A 20 -5.74 8.62 -2.96
C ARG A 20 -5.89 9.13 -1.52
N SER A 21 -6.07 10.42 -1.34
CA SER A 21 -6.19 11.02 -0.01
C SER A 21 -7.54 10.74 0.66
N SER A 22 -8.49 10.18 -0.06
CA SER A 22 -9.80 9.83 0.50
C SER A 22 -9.78 8.53 1.32
N PHE A 23 -8.72 7.75 1.24
CA PHE A 23 -8.65 6.46 1.95
C PHE A 23 -8.10 6.65 3.37
N HIS A 24 -8.82 6.11 4.34
CA HIS A 24 -8.43 6.15 5.75
C HIS A 24 -8.83 4.85 6.44
N LEU A 25 -8.05 4.44 7.43
CA LEU A 25 -8.41 3.29 8.24
C LEU A 25 -9.57 3.66 9.16
N LYS A 26 -10.50 2.73 9.32
CA LYS A 26 -11.64 2.86 10.23
C LYS A 26 -11.36 2.09 11.51
N GLN A 27 -12.23 2.25 12.51
CA GLN A 27 -12.05 1.59 13.80
C GLN A 27 -11.87 0.08 13.64
N LYS A 28 -12.67 -0.57 12.79
CA LYS A 28 -12.56 -2.02 12.57
C LYS A 28 -11.22 -2.43 12.00
N ASP A 29 -10.62 -1.58 11.16
CA ASP A 29 -9.29 -1.84 10.59
C ASP A 29 -8.22 -1.73 11.67
N ILE A 30 -8.33 -0.72 12.53
CA ILE A 30 -7.42 -0.51 13.67
C ILE A 30 -7.51 -1.68 14.63
N ASP A 31 -8.73 -2.13 14.94
CA ASP A 31 -8.96 -3.27 15.83
C ASP A 31 -8.31 -4.55 15.27
N TYR A 32 -8.45 -4.76 13.98
CA TYR A 32 -7.85 -5.91 13.31
C TYR A 32 -6.32 -5.87 13.40
N ILE A 33 -5.72 -4.70 13.14
CA ILE A 33 -4.27 -4.52 13.23
C ILE A 33 -3.79 -4.78 14.65
N ASN A 34 -4.51 -4.27 15.65
CA ASN A 34 -4.15 -4.46 17.06
C ASN A 34 -4.25 -5.93 17.47
N GLU A 35 -5.25 -6.63 16.96
CA GLU A 35 -5.44 -8.06 17.24
C GLU A 35 -4.31 -8.90 16.64
N LYS A 36 -3.96 -8.64 15.39
CA LYS A 36 -2.99 -9.46 14.66
C LYS A 36 -1.53 -9.05 14.90
N GLY A 37 -1.30 -7.77 15.16
CA GLY A 37 0.05 -7.22 15.31
C GLY A 37 0.65 -6.79 13.97
N LEU A 38 1.52 -5.78 14.01
CA LEU A 38 2.10 -5.19 12.80
C LEU A 38 2.95 -6.18 12.00
N ASP A 39 3.65 -7.10 12.66
CA ASP A 39 4.45 -8.10 11.94
C ASP A 39 3.57 -9.00 11.08
N THR A 40 2.42 -9.41 11.61
CA THR A 40 1.45 -10.22 10.87
C THR A 40 0.85 -9.44 9.70
N ILE A 41 0.52 -8.17 9.93
CA ILE A 41 -0.01 -7.31 8.86
C ILE A 41 1.02 -7.13 7.75
N ARG A 42 2.30 -6.95 8.10
CA ARG A 42 3.39 -6.87 7.11
C ARG A 42 3.46 -8.16 6.29
N GLN A 43 3.32 -9.31 6.93
CA GLN A 43 3.33 -10.59 6.22
C GLN A 43 2.15 -10.69 5.25
N HIS A 44 0.96 -10.24 5.66
CA HIS A 44 -0.20 -10.18 4.78
C HIS A 44 0.08 -9.28 3.57
N ALA A 45 0.70 -8.12 3.80
CA ALA A 45 1.05 -7.20 2.71
C ALA A 45 2.02 -7.87 1.73
N SER A 46 3.05 -8.58 2.25
CA SER A 46 3.99 -9.30 1.42
C SER A 46 3.30 -10.36 0.56
N ASP A 47 2.38 -11.11 1.15
CA ASP A 47 1.63 -12.16 0.45
C ASP A 47 0.74 -11.57 -0.64
N PHE A 48 0.03 -10.49 -0.36
CA PHE A 48 -0.84 -9.85 -1.35
C PHE A 48 -0.03 -9.25 -2.50
N ILE A 49 1.10 -8.60 -2.20
CA ILE A 49 1.97 -8.05 -3.24
C ILE A 49 2.53 -9.18 -4.11
N ALA A 50 3.03 -10.24 -3.51
CA ALA A 50 3.62 -11.36 -4.23
C ALA A 50 2.62 -12.06 -5.14
N LYS A 51 1.39 -12.27 -4.66
CA LYS A 51 0.38 -13.03 -5.38
C LYS A 51 -0.40 -12.20 -6.39
N ARG A 52 -0.70 -10.94 -6.08
CA ARG A 52 -1.65 -10.14 -6.85
C ARG A 52 -1.00 -9.05 -7.69
N GLU A 53 0.20 -8.59 -7.32
CA GLU A 53 0.86 -7.48 -8.02
C GLU A 53 2.16 -7.89 -8.72
N ALA A 54 2.92 -8.82 -8.15
CA ALA A 54 4.24 -9.15 -8.65
C ALA A 54 4.28 -9.91 -9.98
N PRO A 55 3.29 -10.77 -10.33
CA PRO A 55 3.39 -11.53 -11.57
C PRO A 55 3.51 -10.65 -12.80
N ALA A 56 4.23 -11.15 -13.82
CA ALA A 56 4.43 -10.42 -15.08
C ALA A 56 3.12 -10.18 -15.83
N TYR A 57 2.17 -11.10 -15.70
CA TYR A 57 0.87 -11.01 -16.35
C TYR A 57 -0.24 -11.18 -15.31
N ILE A 58 -1.16 -10.22 -15.30
CA ILE A 58 -2.29 -10.23 -14.38
C ILE A 58 -3.56 -10.04 -15.21
N PRO A 59 -4.37 -11.10 -15.40
CA PRO A 59 -5.56 -11.06 -16.29
C PRO A 59 -6.57 -9.98 -15.91
N ASN A 60 -6.69 -9.66 -14.61
CA ASN A 60 -7.66 -8.70 -14.11
C ASN A 60 -6.99 -7.43 -13.57
N ASP A 61 -5.93 -6.96 -14.24
CA ASP A 61 -5.22 -5.78 -13.76
C ASP A 61 -6.17 -4.58 -13.64
N GLY A 62 -6.09 -3.91 -12.50
CA GLY A 62 -6.98 -2.83 -12.13
C GLY A 62 -8.09 -3.26 -11.18
N LYS A 63 -8.32 -4.55 -11.01
CA LYS A 63 -9.40 -5.10 -10.17
C LYS A 63 -8.93 -6.15 -9.16
N GLN A 64 -7.63 -6.38 -9.06
CA GLN A 64 -7.10 -7.44 -8.20
C GLN A 64 -7.14 -7.11 -6.71
N THR A 65 -7.22 -5.83 -6.34
CA THR A 65 -7.23 -5.40 -4.95
C THR A 65 -8.62 -4.93 -4.56
N PRO A 66 -9.29 -5.62 -3.61
CA PRO A 66 -10.59 -5.16 -3.12
C PRO A 66 -10.50 -3.76 -2.52
N MET A 67 -11.62 -3.02 -2.55
CA MET A 67 -11.67 -1.66 -2.02
C MET A 67 -11.73 -1.61 -0.49
N ARG A 68 -12.07 -2.72 0.15
CA ARG A 68 -12.20 -2.82 1.60
C ARG A 68 -12.11 -4.29 2.03
N GLY A 69 -12.14 -4.54 3.32
CA GLY A 69 -12.14 -5.90 3.87
C GLY A 69 -10.81 -6.30 4.50
N HIS A 70 -9.78 -5.47 4.35
CA HIS A 70 -8.48 -5.67 5.00
C HIS A 70 -7.75 -4.33 5.01
N PRO A 71 -7.08 -3.97 6.12
CA PRO A 71 -6.34 -2.69 6.16
C PRO A 71 -5.27 -2.56 5.09
N VAL A 72 -4.64 -3.65 4.67
CA VAL A 72 -3.66 -3.63 3.58
C VAL A 72 -4.32 -3.22 2.26
N PHE A 73 -5.54 -3.68 1.97
CA PHE A 73 -6.24 -3.29 0.74
C PHE A 73 -6.48 -1.78 0.70
N ILE A 74 -6.90 -1.21 1.83
CA ILE A 74 -7.11 0.24 1.95
C ILE A 74 -5.78 0.96 1.73
N ALA A 75 -4.70 0.48 2.36
CA ALA A 75 -3.36 1.04 2.20
C ALA A 75 -2.88 0.97 0.76
N GLN A 76 -3.16 -0.12 0.04
CA GLN A 76 -2.77 -0.26 -1.35
C GLN A 76 -3.43 0.79 -2.23
N HIS A 77 -4.72 1.07 -2.03
CA HIS A 77 -5.40 2.12 -2.79
C HIS A 77 -4.85 3.50 -2.41
N ALA A 78 -4.61 3.74 -1.13
CA ALA A 78 -4.08 5.02 -0.66
C ALA A 78 -2.67 5.29 -1.19
N THR A 79 -1.86 4.26 -1.40
CA THR A 79 -0.45 4.38 -1.80
C THR A 79 -0.21 4.06 -3.27
N ALA A 80 -1.28 3.81 -4.04
CA ALA A 80 -1.19 3.47 -5.46
C ALA A 80 -0.36 2.20 -5.72
N THR A 81 -0.53 1.19 -4.86
CA THR A 81 0.08 -0.13 -5.02
C THR A 81 -0.97 -1.20 -5.28
N CYS A 82 -2.15 -0.79 -5.76
CA CYS A 82 -3.32 -1.65 -5.90
C CYS A 82 -3.41 -2.39 -7.24
N CYS A 83 -2.63 -1.99 -8.23
CA CYS A 83 -2.55 -2.67 -9.53
C CYS A 83 -1.25 -2.27 -10.23
N ARG A 84 -0.87 -3.01 -11.29
CA ARG A 84 0.38 -2.76 -12.00
C ARG A 84 0.38 -1.43 -12.72
N GLU A 85 -0.76 -0.97 -13.23
CA GLU A 85 -0.84 0.35 -13.86
C GLU A 85 -0.58 1.47 -12.84
N CYS A 86 -1.16 1.36 -11.65
CA CYS A 86 -0.90 2.32 -10.59
C CYS A 86 0.57 2.29 -10.14
N ILE A 87 1.11 1.08 -10.03
CA ILE A 87 2.51 0.90 -9.66
C ILE A 87 3.43 1.51 -10.73
N ARG A 88 3.11 1.33 -12.01
CA ARG A 88 3.86 1.96 -13.10
C ARG A 88 3.83 3.49 -12.98
N LYS A 89 2.62 4.02 -12.80
CA LYS A 89 2.41 5.47 -12.81
C LYS A 89 3.05 6.16 -11.60
N TRP A 90 2.87 5.59 -10.43
CA TRP A 90 3.29 6.24 -9.18
C TRP A 90 4.67 5.80 -8.68
N HIS A 91 5.07 4.56 -8.99
CA HIS A 91 6.32 3.98 -8.48
C HIS A 91 7.33 3.66 -9.57
N LYS A 92 6.99 3.95 -10.83
CA LYS A 92 7.91 3.85 -11.98
C LYS A 92 8.43 2.43 -12.23
N MET A 93 7.61 1.43 -11.97
CA MET A 93 7.94 0.03 -12.22
C MET A 93 7.17 -0.46 -13.44
N GLN A 94 7.90 -0.97 -14.43
CA GLN A 94 7.32 -1.38 -15.71
C GLN A 94 6.46 -2.65 -15.56
N PRO A 95 5.28 -2.70 -16.21
CA PRO A 95 4.49 -3.93 -16.29
C PRO A 95 5.11 -4.89 -17.30
N GLY A 96 4.58 -6.11 -17.36
CA GLY A 96 5.06 -7.10 -18.32
C GLY A 96 6.26 -7.90 -17.88
N ARG A 97 6.78 -7.65 -16.68
CA ARG A 97 7.81 -8.48 -16.07
C ARG A 97 7.53 -8.62 -14.57
N GLU A 98 7.93 -9.75 -14.01
CA GLU A 98 7.74 -10.01 -12.60
C GLU A 98 8.49 -8.98 -11.76
N LEU A 99 7.86 -8.48 -10.71
CA LEU A 99 8.54 -7.58 -9.77
C LEU A 99 9.63 -8.34 -9.02
N SER A 100 10.81 -7.76 -8.94
CA SER A 100 11.90 -8.33 -8.15
C SER A 100 11.56 -8.32 -6.66
N GLN A 101 12.29 -9.09 -5.87
CA GLN A 101 12.08 -9.10 -4.42
C GLN A 101 12.33 -7.70 -3.83
N VAL A 102 13.34 -6.99 -4.32
CA VAL A 102 13.62 -5.61 -3.87
C VAL A 102 12.44 -4.68 -4.17
N GLN A 103 11.83 -4.80 -5.35
CA GLN A 103 10.66 -4.01 -5.72
C GLN A 103 9.47 -4.36 -4.84
N GLN A 104 9.23 -5.64 -4.60
CA GLN A 104 8.15 -6.10 -3.73
C GLN A 104 8.34 -5.57 -2.30
N ASP A 105 9.56 -5.66 -1.78
CA ASP A 105 9.88 -5.18 -0.42
C ASP A 105 9.65 -3.67 -0.30
N TYR A 106 9.99 -2.92 -1.34
CA TYR A 106 9.72 -1.48 -1.38
C TYR A 106 8.22 -1.19 -1.28
N LEU A 107 7.41 -1.90 -2.07
CA LEU A 107 5.95 -1.69 -2.05
C LEU A 107 5.37 -2.03 -0.69
N VAL A 108 5.82 -3.11 -0.08
CA VAL A 108 5.39 -3.49 1.28
C VAL A 108 5.77 -2.41 2.28
N ASP A 109 6.97 -1.87 2.17
CA ASP A 109 7.43 -0.83 3.08
C ASP A 109 6.61 0.47 2.94
N VAL A 110 6.25 0.83 1.71
CA VAL A 110 5.36 1.97 1.47
C VAL A 110 4.00 1.74 2.14
N ILE A 111 3.43 0.56 1.97
CA ILE A 111 2.15 0.17 2.58
C ILE A 111 2.24 0.29 4.11
N MET A 112 3.27 -0.29 4.70
CA MET A 112 3.42 -0.29 6.16
C MET A 112 3.73 1.10 6.72
N THR A 113 4.44 1.92 5.96
CA THR A 113 4.70 3.31 6.36
C THR A 113 3.40 4.10 6.40
N TRP A 114 2.54 3.92 5.39
CA TRP A 114 1.22 4.58 5.37
C TRP A 114 0.36 4.12 6.55
N ILE A 115 0.32 2.82 6.81
CA ILE A 115 -0.45 2.26 7.94
C ILE A 115 0.06 2.87 9.25
N GLY A 116 1.37 2.98 9.43
CA GLY A 116 1.95 3.59 10.62
C GLY A 116 1.52 5.04 10.81
N LYS A 117 1.47 5.82 9.72
CA LYS A 117 1.00 7.20 9.79
C LYS A 117 -0.46 7.27 10.19
N GLU A 118 -1.30 6.42 9.61
CA GLU A 118 -2.73 6.37 9.93
C GLU A 118 -2.96 6.01 11.40
N LEU A 119 -2.20 5.05 11.92
CA LEU A 119 -2.31 4.66 13.33
C LEU A 119 -1.96 5.82 14.27
N ARG A 120 -0.91 6.57 13.95
CA ARG A 120 -0.52 7.73 14.76
C ARG A 120 -1.57 8.82 14.72
N GLU A 121 -2.11 9.12 13.54
CA GLU A 121 -3.16 10.14 13.39
C GLU A 121 -4.42 9.73 14.11
N PHE A 122 -4.81 8.47 14.01
CA PHE A 122 -5.99 7.94 14.70
C PHE A 122 -5.83 8.07 16.22
N ASN A 123 -4.67 7.72 16.76
CA ASN A 123 -4.40 7.80 18.20
C ASN A 123 -4.39 9.25 18.70
N ASN A 124 -3.95 10.19 17.87
CA ASN A 124 -3.90 11.61 18.24
C ASN A 124 -5.28 12.26 18.26
N GLU A 125 -6.24 11.71 17.53
CA GLU A 125 -7.61 12.24 17.45
C GLU A 125 -8.53 11.70 18.55
N SER A 126 -8.13 10.63 19.21
CA SER A 126 -8.95 9.96 20.20
C SER A 126 -8.85 10.55 21.60
#